data_061a95cf22d3632b9c23b011029e9832
#
_entry.id   061a95cf22d3632b9c23b011029e9832
#
_cell.length_a   1.000
_cell.length_b   1.000
_cell.length_c   1.000
_cell.angle_alpha   90.00
_cell.angle_beta   90.00
_cell.angle_gamma   90.00
#
_symmetry.space_group_name_H-M   'P 1'
#
loop_
_entity.id
_entity.type
_entity.pdbx_description
1 polymer ?
#
loop_
_entity_poly.entity_id
_entity_poly.type
_entity_poly.pdbx_seq_one_letter_code
_entity_poly.pdbx_strand_id
1 'polypeptide(L)'
;MNTSLPEFAPIEPPPAPAGWTAVRTEDGSWTMAAPGHGQACHSTAGAWREARERYALATGLDLLAAERGHRQPVRLLDVGTGLGWNLAAAWDLVAAGEGQLDATGLELEPELCRAAPGIATASGTGPWSAHYPVLAERLAELASHGLPRSRTTLAPGSTLELHLGDARSTVSQLRAEGVRFDVIFLDAFSPSVEPDLWGGSFLGDLASLLEPTGMLSTYTVSLTVRERLRRAGLQVGTGPRV
;
A
#
# COMPACT_ATOMS: atom_id res chain seq x y z
N MET A 1 -21.68 16.79 -43.17
CA MET A 1 -22.15 16.57 -41.79
C MET A 1 -20.87 16.42 -40.94
N ASN A 2 -20.57 17.45 -40.16
CA ASN A 2 -19.35 17.50 -39.38
C ASN A 2 -19.69 16.89 -37.99
N THR A 3 -19.42 15.61 -37.82
CA THR A 3 -19.56 14.93 -36.50
C THR A 3 -18.32 15.25 -35.70
N SER A 4 -18.32 16.38 -34.98
CA SER A 4 -17.40 16.64 -33.92
C SER A 4 -17.58 15.53 -32.87
N LEU A 5 -16.50 14.80 -32.60
CA LEU A 5 -16.46 13.85 -31.48
C LEU A 5 -16.84 14.60 -30.19
N PRO A 6 -17.58 13.96 -29.28
CA PRO A 6 -17.88 14.58 -27.99
C PRO A 6 -16.57 14.97 -27.30
N GLU A 7 -16.43 16.25 -27.01
CA GLU A 7 -15.35 16.80 -26.20
C GLU A 7 -15.54 16.22 -24.79
N PHE A 8 -14.68 15.28 -24.41
CA PHE A 8 -14.72 14.75 -23.04
C PHE A 8 -14.44 15.92 -22.10
N ALA A 9 -15.35 16.15 -21.16
CA ALA A 9 -15.14 17.12 -20.11
C ALA A 9 -13.77 16.87 -19.43
N PRO A 10 -12.99 17.91 -19.15
CA PRO A 10 -11.72 17.74 -18.45
C PRO A 10 -11.98 17.03 -17.12
N ILE A 11 -11.26 15.95 -16.86
CA ILE A 11 -11.36 15.22 -15.59
C ILE A 11 -10.72 16.10 -14.55
N GLU A 12 -11.51 16.65 -13.64
CA GLU A 12 -11.02 17.49 -12.56
C GLU A 12 -10.13 16.66 -11.60
N PRO A 13 -8.96 17.20 -11.22
CA PRO A 13 -8.12 16.54 -10.23
C PRO A 13 -8.83 16.45 -8.88
N PRO A 14 -8.63 15.36 -8.13
CA PRO A 14 -9.15 15.27 -6.77
C PRO A 14 -8.54 16.33 -5.86
N PRO A 15 -9.25 16.77 -4.81
CA PRO A 15 -8.69 17.65 -3.82
C PRO A 15 -7.44 17.05 -3.19
N ALA A 16 -6.37 17.84 -3.12
CA ALA A 16 -5.10 17.44 -2.55
C ALA A 16 -4.89 18.09 -1.17
N PRO A 17 -4.24 17.42 -0.22
CA PRO A 17 -3.80 18.04 1.02
C PRO A 17 -2.86 19.23 0.76
N ALA A 18 -2.70 20.10 1.76
CA ALA A 18 -1.87 21.29 1.63
C ALA A 18 -0.42 20.92 1.21
N GLY A 19 0.03 21.54 0.11
CA GLY A 19 1.35 21.31 -0.46
C GLY A 19 1.49 20.07 -1.34
N TRP A 20 0.56 19.12 -1.31
CA TRP A 20 0.52 17.96 -2.19
C TRP A 20 -0.08 18.31 -3.56
N THR A 21 0.28 17.56 -4.57
CA THR A 21 -0.24 17.73 -5.93
C THR A 21 -0.85 16.44 -6.43
N ALA A 22 -2.11 16.48 -6.86
CA ALA A 22 -2.74 15.32 -7.48
C ALA A 22 -2.13 15.07 -8.87
N VAL A 23 -1.77 13.82 -9.15
CA VAL A 23 -1.15 13.38 -10.40
C VAL A 23 -1.98 12.25 -10.99
N ARG A 24 -2.44 12.42 -12.23
CA ARG A 24 -3.08 11.34 -12.97
C ARG A 24 -2.02 10.45 -13.59
N THR A 25 -2.13 9.16 -13.39
CA THR A 25 -1.19 8.18 -13.94
C THR A 25 -1.64 7.66 -15.31
N GLU A 26 -0.76 6.99 -16.06
CA GLU A 26 -1.05 6.51 -17.42
C GLU A 26 -2.17 5.45 -17.45
N ASP A 27 -2.32 4.65 -16.40
CA ASP A 27 -3.43 3.70 -16.29
C ASP A 27 -4.77 4.38 -15.95
N GLY A 28 -4.77 5.69 -15.70
CA GLY A 28 -5.94 6.52 -15.42
C GLY A 28 -6.26 6.66 -13.93
N SER A 29 -5.60 5.90 -13.04
CA SER A 29 -5.69 6.11 -11.58
C SER A 29 -5.07 7.45 -11.18
N TRP A 30 -5.30 7.86 -9.93
CA TRP A 30 -4.71 9.07 -9.38
C TRP A 30 -3.75 8.73 -8.25
N THR A 31 -2.69 9.52 -8.14
CA THR A 31 -1.75 9.52 -7.01
C THR A 31 -1.48 10.93 -6.54
N MET A 32 -0.66 11.08 -5.49
CA MET A 32 -0.22 12.37 -4.96
C MET A 32 1.29 12.49 -5.05
N ALA A 33 1.78 13.68 -5.45
CA ALA A 33 3.18 14.04 -5.38
C ALA A 33 3.44 14.86 -4.11
N ALA A 34 4.50 14.50 -3.39
CA ALA A 34 4.82 15.09 -2.09
C ALA A 34 5.37 16.51 -2.21
N PRO A 35 5.10 17.39 -1.24
CA PRO A 35 5.72 18.70 -1.15
C PRO A 35 7.24 18.58 -0.96
N GLY A 36 7.98 19.57 -1.47
CA GLY A 36 9.42 19.71 -1.25
C GLY A 36 10.28 18.89 -2.20
N HIS A 37 10.05 17.59 -2.37
CA HIS A 37 10.86 16.74 -3.27
C HIS A 37 10.12 16.27 -4.53
N GLY A 38 8.79 16.44 -4.61
CA GLY A 38 7.99 16.15 -5.80
C GLY A 38 7.89 14.67 -6.20
N GLN A 39 8.37 13.73 -5.37
CA GLN A 39 8.21 12.31 -5.64
C GLN A 39 6.73 11.94 -5.47
N ALA A 40 6.17 11.23 -6.45
CA ALA A 40 4.84 10.68 -6.35
C ALA A 40 4.81 9.45 -5.44
N CYS A 41 3.70 9.24 -4.73
CA CYS A 41 3.50 8.06 -3.87
C CYS A 41 3.52 6.75 -4.65
N HIS A 42 3.16 6.79 -5.94
CA HIS A 42 3.11 5.61 -6.81
C HIS A 42 3.69 5.95 -8.18
N SER A 43 3.99 4.93 -8.98
CA SER A 43 4.48 5.06 -10.35
C SER A 43 3.52 5.89 -11.21
N THR A 44 4.05 6.80 -12.02
CA THR A 44 3.26 7.53 -13.02
C THR A 44 2.75 6.64 -14.16
N ALA A 45 3.34 5.43 -14.34
CA ALA A 45 2.82 4.42 -15.27
C ALA A 45 1.48 3.82 -14.81
N GLY A 46 1.15 3.91 -13.52
CA GLY A 46 -0.12 3.46 -12.98
C GLY A 46 -0.02 3.14 -11.49
N ALA A 47 -0.78 3.86 -10.65
CA ALA A 47 -0.81 3.60 -9.22
C ALA A 47 -1.48 2.25 -8.91
N TRP A 48 -2.61 1.97 -9.54
CA TRP A 48 -3.28 0.68 -9.44
C TRP A 48 -2.44 -0.47 -10.00
N ARG A 49 -1.89 -0.28 -11.20
CA ARG A 49 -1.07 -1.29 -11.86
C ARG A 49 0.14 -1.66 -11.01
N GLU A 50 0.83 -0.67 -10.44
CA GLU A 50 1.95 -0.90 -9.53
C GLU A 50 1.52 -1.69 -8.29
N ALA A 51 0.47 -1.24 -7.60
CA ALA A 51 -0.07 -1.89 -6.42
C ALA A 51 -0.44 -3.37 -6.69
N ARG A 52 -1.09 -3.62 -7.82
CA ARG A 52 -1.54 -4.97 -8.17
C ARG A 52 -0.39 -5.87 -8.62
N GLU A 53 0.45 -5.42 -9.56
CA GLU A 53 1.46 -6.28 -10.18
C GLU A 53 2.72 -6.40 -9.33
N ARG A 54 3.23 -5.29 -8.80
CA ARG A 54 4.49 -5.27 -8.05
C ARG A 54 4.33 -5.73 -6.61
N TYR A 55 3.22 -5.40 -5.97
CA TYR A 55 3.01 -5.72 -4.57
C TYR A 55 2.13 -6.95 -4.40
N ALA A 56 0.86 -6.90 -4.78
CA ALA A 56 -0.08 -7.93 -4.44
C ALA A 56 0.16 -9.26 -5.18
N LEU A 57 0.28 -9.26 -6.51
CA LEU A 57 0.55 -10.48 -7.29
C LEU A 57 1.98 -11.02 -7.06
N ALA A 58 2.97 -10.13 -6.96
CA ALA A 58 4.36 -10.56 -6.80
C ALA A 58 4.62 -11.32 -5.50
N THR A 59 3.76 -11.17 -4.49
CA THR A 59 3.86 -11.88 -3.20
C THR A 59 2.99 -13.14 -3.13
N GLY A 60 2.29 -13.50 -4.21
CA GLY A 60 1.49 -14.71 -4.26
C GLY A 60 0.28 -14.69 -3.32
N LEU A 61 -0.27 -13.50 -3.04
CA LEU A 61 -1.42 -13.33 -2.15
C LEU A 61 -2.64 -14.15 -2.59
N ASP A 62 -2.88 -14.28 -3.89
CA ASP A 62 -3.94 -15.07 -4.49
C ASP A 62 -3.80 -16.56 -4.15
N LEU A 63 -2.59 -17.09 -4.26
CA LEU A 63 -2.30 -18.50 -3.94
C LEU A 63 -2.45 -18.74 -2.43
N LEU A 64 -1.91 -17.84 -1.61
CA LEU A 64 -1.99 -17.96 -0.16
C LEU A 64 -3.45 -17.86 0.34
N ALA A 65 -4.24 -16.97 -0.25
CA ALA A 65 -5.65 -16.81 0.07
C ALA A 65 -6.46 -18.07 -0.32
N ALA A 66 -6.21 -18.62 -1.51
CA ALA A 66 -6.86 -19.86 -1.97
C ALA A 66 -6.50 -21.07 -1.08
N GLU A 67 -5.25 -21.16 -0.60
CA GLU A 67 -4.81 -22.23 0.31
C GLU A 67 -5.52 -22.12 1.68
N ARG A 68 -5.63 -20.90 2.22
CA ARG A 68 -6.19 -20.68 3.57
C ARG A 68 -7.71 -20.62 3.61
N GLY A 69 -8.32 -20.04 2.57
CA GLY A 69 -9.76 -19.78 2.54
C GLY A 69 -10.21 -18.98 3.76
N HIS A 70 -11.33 -19.37 4.38
CA HIS A 70 -11.84 -18.73 5.60
C HIS A 70 -11.25 -19.28 6.91
N ARG A 71 -10.30 -20.23 6.85
CA ARG A 71 -9.74 -20.87 8.06
C ARG A 71 -8.78 -19.98 8.82
N GLN A 72 -8.03 -19.17 8.11
CA GLN A 72 -7.03 -18.28 8.68
C GLN A 72 -6.86 -17.04 7.78
N PRO A 73 -6.99 -15.81 8.32
CA PRO A 73 -6.78 -14.62 7.54
C PRO A 73 -5.31 -14.52 7.07
N VAL A 74 -5.12 -13.94 5.90
CA VAL A 74 -3.81 -13.53 5.41
C VAL A 74 -3.41 -12.27 6.17
N ARG A 75 -2.25 -12.27 6.82
CA ARG A 75 -1.74 -11.15 7.61
C ARG A 75 -0.77 -10.33 6.76
N LEU A 76 -1.15 -9.09 6.52
CA LEU A 76 -0.41 -8.14 5.68
C LEU A 76 0.04 -6.92 6.49
N LEU A 77 1.31 -6.55 6.33
CA LEU A 77 1.83 -5.25 6.76
C LEU A 77 2.13 -4.39 5.53
N ASP A 78 1.62 -3.17 5.51
CA ASP A 78 1.84 -2.18 4.46
C ASP A 78 2.54 -0.95 5.04
N VAL A 79 3.81 -0.74 4.69
CA VAL A 79 4.64 0.37 5.17
C VAL A 79 4.65 1.47 4.12
N GLY A 80 4.08 2.63 4.48
CA GLY A 80 3.79 3.72 3.55
C GLY A 80 2.42 3.51 2.90
N THR A 81 1.37 3.37 3.73
CA THR A 81 0.01 3.07 3.26
C THR A 81 -0.56 4.13 2.33
N GLY A 82 -0.24 5.41 2.58
CA GLY A 82 -0.62 6.52 1.71
C GLY A 82 -2.10 6.54 1.37
N LEU A 83 -2.39 6.46 0.07
CA LEU A 83 -3.74 6.46 -0.50
C LEU A 83 -4.45 5.09 -0.43
N GLY A 84 -3.75 4.04 0.01
CA GLY A 84 -4.32 2.70 0.21
C GLY A 84 -4.42 1.83 -1.05
N TRP A 85 -3.78 2.18 -2.17
CA TRP A 85 -3.81 1.36 -3.38
C TRP A 85 -3.27 -0.06 -3.17
N ASN A 86 -2.17 -0.20 -2.43
CA ASN A 86 -1.56 -1.49 -2.13
C ASN A 86 -2.51 -2.39 -1.32
N LEU A 87 -3.13 -1.82 -0.30
CA LEU A 87 -4.11 -2.53 0.54
C LEU A 87 -5.36 -2.94 -0.26
N ALA A 88 -5.82 -2.08 -1.17
CA ALA A 88 -6.96 -2.38 -2.03
C ALA A 88 -6.65 -3.53 -3.00
N ALA A 89 -5.48 -3.51 -3.63
CA ALA A 89 -5.03 -4.57 -4.51
C ALA A 89 -4.86 -5.90 -3.77
N ALA A 90 -4.35 -5.85 -2.54
CA ALA A 90 -4.26 -7.02 -1.68
C ALA A 90 -5.63 -7.58 -1.32
N TRP A 91 -6.56 -6.72 -0.90
CA TRP A 91 -7.91 -7.15 -0.55
C TRP A 91 -8.66 -7.78 -1.73
N ASP A 92 -8.52 -7.21 -2.94
CA ASP A 92 -9.10 -7.79 -4.16
C ASP A 92 -8.62 -9.22 -4.41
N LEU A 93 -7.31 -9.45 -4.31
CA LEU A 93 -6.76 -10.79 -4.56
C LEU A 93 -7.15 -11.78 -3.48
N VAL A 94 -7.13 -11.36 -2.22
CA VAL A 94 -7.53 -12.22 -1.10
C VAL A 94 -9.01 -12.58 -1.19
N ALA A 95 -9.87 -11.61 -1.53
CA ALA A 95 -11.30 -11.84 -1.70
C ALA A 95 -11.60 -12.73 -2.92
N ALA A 96 -10.88 -12.57 -4.03
CA ALA A 96 -11.01 -13.42 -5.21
C ALA A 96 -10.63 -14.89 -4.92
N GLY A 97 -9.72 -15.11 -3.97
CA GLY A 97 -9.35 -16.45 -3.45
C GLY A 97 -10.26 -16.96 -2.32
N GLU A 98 -11.41 -16.30 -2.10
CA GLU A 98 -12.33 -16.61 -0.99
C GLU A 98 -11.65 -16.59 0.40
N GLY A 99 -10.58 -15.80 0.53
CA GLY A 99 -9.81 -15.62 1.76
C GLY A 99 -10.30 -14.46 2.62
N GLN A 100 -9.65 -14.30 3.76
CA GLN A 100 -9.83 -13.19 4.69
C GLN A 100 -8.53 -12.43 4.85
N LEU A 101 -8.59 -11.09 4.99
CA LEU A 101 -7.43 -10.21 5.12
C LEU A 101 -7.38 -9.58 6.52
N ASP A 102 -6.27 -9.74 7.23
CA ASP A 102 -5.92 -8.96 8.43
C ASP A 102 -4.79 -8.01 8.07
N ALA A 103 -5.15 -6.80 7.66
CA ALA A 103 -4.22 -5.79 7.18
C ALA A 103 -3.81 -4.84 8.30
N THR A 104 -2.53 -4.48 8.32
CA THR A 104 -1.96 -3.42 9.15
C THR A 104 -1.27 -2.41 8.25
N GLY A 105 -1.73 -1.16 8.26
CA GLY A 105 -1.12 -0.04 7.53
C GLY A 105 -0.29 0.84 8.47
N LEU A 106 0.88 1.27 8.02
CA LEU A 106 1.71 2.26 8.71
C LEU A 106 1.80 3.52 7.86
N GLU A 107 1.41 4.68 8.41
CA GLU A 107 1.41 5.94 7.69
C GLU A 107 1.89 7.10 8.58
N LEU A 108 2.79 7.91 8.04
CA LEU A 108 3.29 9.11 8.71
C LEU A 108 2.39 10.32 8.48
N GLU A 109 1.82 10.42 7.27
CA GLU A 109 1.05 11.57 6.77
C GLU A 109 -0.45 11.24 6.74
N PRO A 110 -1.20 11.41 7.83
CA PRO A 110 -2.61 11.02 7.92
C PRO A 110 -3.50 11.71 6.89
N GLU A 111 -3.05 12.85 6.36
CA GLU A 111 -3.73 13.59 5.28
C GLU A 111 -3.86 12.78 4.00
N LEU A 112 -2.91 11.90 3.69
CA LEU A 112 -2.99 11.00 2.52
C LEU A 112 -4.14 10.01 2.68
N CYS A 113 -4.24 9.37 3.85
CA CYS A 113 -5.36 8.48 4.16
C CYS A 113 -6.70 9.23 4.08
N ARG A 114 -6.76 10.48 4.59
CA ARG A 114 -7.98 11.31 4.50
C ARG A 114 -8.33 11.73 3.08
N ALA A 115 -7.35 11.84 2.18
CA ALA A 115 -7.58 12.17 0.77
C ALA A 115 -8.04 10.96 -0.07
N ALA A 116 -7.88 9.74 0.41
CA ALA A 116 -8.17 8.51 -0.34
C ALA A 116 -9.58 8.44 -0.96
N PRO A 117 -10.69 8.86 -0.28
CA PRO A 117 -12.02 8.86 -0.89
C PRO A 117 -12.13 9.78 -2.12
N GLY A 118 -11.46 10.94 -2.09
CA GLY A 118 -11.38 11.85 -3.23
C GLY A 118 -10.67 11.20 -4.43
N ILE A 119 -9.58 10.46 -4.15
CA ILE A 119 -8.85 9.68 -5.16
C ILE A 119 -9.73 8.58 -5.74
N ALA A 120 -10.45 7.83 -4.91
CA ALA A 120 -11.36 6.78 -5.36
C ALA A 120 -12.46 7.35 -6.28
N THR A 121 -13.05 8.47 -5.89
CA THR A 121 -14.08 9.17 -6.67
C THR A 121 -13.54 9.67 -8.02
N ALA A 122 -12.39 10.35 -8.02
CA ALA A 122 -11.79 10.92 -9.23
C ALA A 122 -11.26 9.86 -10.19
N SER A 123 -10.83 8.71 -9.69
CA SER A 123 -10.43 7.56 -10.50
C SER A 123 -11.63 6.94 -11.22
N GLY A 124 -12.85 7.13 -10.73
CA GLY A 124 -14.08 6.69 -11.39
C GLY A 124 -14.19 5.17 -11.54
N THR A 125 -14.90 4.75 -12.61
CA THR A 125 -15.04 3.33 -12.96
C THR A 125 -13.93 2.92 -13.92
N GLY A 126 -12.99 2.14 -13.43
CA GLY A 126 -11.88 1.59 -14.21
C GLY A 126 -11.63 0.13 -13.86
N PRO A 127 -10.53 -0.47 -14.30
CA PRO A 127 -10.11 -1.81 -13.90
C PRO A 127 -9.58 -1.83 -12.45
N TRP A 128 -10.04 -0.87 -11.65
CA TRP A 128 -9.64 -0.68 -10.26
C TRP A 128 -10.25 -1.75 -9.38
N SER A 129 -9.64 -1.89 -8.21
CA SER A 129 -10.18 -2.73 -7.16
C SER A 129 -11.66 -2.39 -6.88
N ALA A 130 -12.50 -3.40 -6.89
CA ALA A 130 -13.88 -3.24 -6.45
C ALA A 130 -13.98 -2.83 -4.96
N HIS A 131 -12.93 -3.09 -4.19
CA HIS A 131 -12.86 -2.79 -2.77
C HIS A 131 -12.27 -1.41 -2.46
N TYR A 132 -11.62 -0.76 -3.43
CA TYR A 132 -10.93 0.51 -3.17
C TYR A 132 -11.84 1.61 -2.61
N PRO A 133 -13.05 1.86 -3.11
CA PRO A 133 -13.92 2.89 -2.53
C PRO A 133 -14.22 2.64 -1.05
N VAL A 134 -14.52 1.38 -0.68
CA VAL A 134 -14.79 1.01 0.72
C VAL A 134 -13.54 1.16 1.58
N LEU A 135 -12.39 0.68 1.09
CA LEU A 135 -11.11 0.80 1.81
C LEU A 135 -10.74 2.27 2.03
N ALA A 136 -10.90 3.12 1.02
CA ALA A 136 -10.58 4.54 1.08
C ALA A 136 -11.41 5.26 2.17
N GLU A 137 -12.71 4.98 2.25
CA GLU A 137 -13.57 5.50 3.32
C GLU A 137 -13.11 5.03 4.71
N ARG A 138 -12.74 3.75 4.84
CA ARG A 138 -12.25 3.21 6.11
C ARG A 138 -10.92 3.81 6.53
N LEU A 139 -9.99 4.02 5.58
CA LEU A 139 -8.73 4.71 5.85
C LEU A 139 -8.97 6.14 6.32
N ALA A 140 -9.84 6.89 5.64
CA ALA A 140 -10.16 8.27 6.00
C ALA A 140 -10.84 8.34 7.38
N GLU A 141 -11.75 7.43 7.69
CA GLU A 141 -12.39 7.31 9.01
C GLU A 141 -11.33 7.09 10.10
N LEU A 142 -10.47 6.07 9.96
CA LEU A 142 -9.42 5.75 10.93
C LEU A 142 -8.44 6.92 11.13
N ALA A 143 -8.00 7.55 10.03
CA ALA A 143 -7.09 8.70 10.08
C ALA A 143 -7.72 9.94 10.72
N SER A 144 -9.06 10.06 10.68
CA SER A 144 -9.80 11.18 11.26
C SER A 144 -10.00 11.06 12.79
N HIS A 145 -9.87 9.85 13.33
CA HIS A 145 -9.93 9.63 14.78
C HIS A 145 -8.75 10.28 15.53
N GLY A 146 -7.64 10.56 14.84
CA GLY A 146 -6.43 11.13 15.43
C GLY A 146 -5.74 10.24 16.46
N LEU A 147 -6.07 8.93 16.48
CA LEU A 147 -5.46 7.95 17.36
C LEU A 147 -4.20 7.37 16.71
N PRO A 148 -3.13 7.12 17.50
CA PRO A 148 -1.91 6.52 16.96
C PRO A 148 -2.11 5.08 16.46
N ARG A 149 -3.15 4.39 16.93
CA ARG A 149 -3.53 3.05 16.51
C ARG A 149 -5.06 2.93 16.54
N SER A 150 -5.63 2.50 15.45
CA SER A 150 -7.09 2.32 15.32
C SER A 150 -7.40 1.15 14.38
N ARG A 151 -8.56 0.50 14.56
CA ARG A 151 -8.92 -0.71 13.80
C ARG A 151 -10.39 -0.65 13.38
N THR A 152 -10.69 -1.19 12.20
CA THR A 152 -12.04 -1.33 11.66
C THR A 152 -12.24 -2.67 10.96
N THR A 153 -13.49 -3.04 10.72
CA THR A 153 -13.84 -4.21 9.89
C THR A 153 -14.02 -3.79 8.44
N LEU A 154 -13.37 -4.50 7.52
CA LEU A 154 -13.54 -4.32 6.08
C LEU A 154 -14.70 -5.17 5.53
N ALA A 155 -14.73 -6.43 5.93
CA ALA A 155 -15.75 -7.43 5.59
C ALA A 155 -15.80 -8.51 6.67
N PRO A 156 -16.76 -9.43 6.69
CA PRO A 156 -16.75 -10.55 7.62
C PRO A 156 -15.42 -11.30 7.60
N GLY A 157 -14.74 -11.31 8.75
CA GLY A 157 -13.42 -11.93 8.92
C GLY A 157 -12.23 -11.14 8.37
N SER A 158 -12.46 -10.00 7.71
CA SER A 158 -11.39 -9.12 7.22
C SER A 158 -11.35 -7.80 7.98
N THR A 159 -10.16 -7.36 8.36
CA THR A 159 -9.94 -6.17 9.19
C THR A 159 -8.82 -5.30 8.66
N LEU A 160 -8.86 -4.03 9.02
CA LEU A 160 -7.81 -3.05 8.80
C LEU A 160 -7.45 -2.39 10.11
N GLU A 161 -6.17 -2.43 10.46
CA GLU A 161 -5.58 -1.65 11.52
C GLU A 161 -4.67 -0.58 10.92
N LEU A 162 -4.82 0.66 11.35
CA LEU A 162 -3.98 1.78 10.92
C LEU A 162 -3.17 2.31 12.09
N HIS A 163 -1.84 2.40 11.90
CA HIS A 163 -0.93 3.06 12.80
C HIS A 163 -0.47 4.37 12.18
N LEU A 164 -0.69 5.48 12.88
CA LEU A 164 -0.26 6.81 12.46
C LEU A 164 1.00 7.22 13.21
N GLY A 165 2.04 7.54 12.47
CA GLY A 165 3.33 7.99 13.00
C GLY A 165 4.54 7.28 12.37
N ASP A 166 5.68 7.40 13.03
CA ASP A 166 6.95 6.88 12.55
C ASP A 166 6.94 5.34 12.50
N ALA A 167 7.07 4.79 11.29
CA ALA A 167 7.11 3.35 11.05
C ALA A 167 8.22 2.63 11.83
N ARG A 168 9.35 3.29 12.13
CA ARG A 168 10.46 2.71 12.90
C ARG A 168 10.02 2.37 14.32
N SER A 169 9.28 3.27 14.94
CA SER A 169 8.73 3.06 16.28
C SER A 169 7.67 1.96 16.27
N THR A 170 6.78 1.98 15.28
CA THR A 170 5.70 1.00 15.15
C THR A 170 6.25 -0.40 14.88
N VAL A 171 7.20 -0.56 13.96
CA VAL A 171 7.84 -1.86 13.68
C VAL A 171 8.53 -2.42 14.91
N SER A 172 9.24 -1.58 15.69
CA SER A 172 9.84 -1.98 16.95
C SER A 172 8.80 -2.47 17.98
N GLN A 173 7.66 -1.78 18.07
CA GLN A 173 6.55 -2.17 18.95
C GLN A 173 5.92 -3.50 18.49
N LEU A 174 5.56 -3.66 17.22
CA LEU A 174 5.00 -4.90 16.67
C LEU A 174 5.92 -6.10 16.90
N ARG A 175 7.24 -5.87 16.80
CA ARG A 175 8.23 -6.90 17.11
C ARG A 175 8.22 -7.28 18.60
N ALA A 176 8.14 -6.31 19.49
CA ALA A 176 8.04 -6.56 20.93
C ALA A 176 6.73 -7.28 21.30
N GLU A 177 5.65 -7.03 20.58
CA GLU A 177 4.36 -7.71 20.71
C GLU A 177 4.39 -9.15 20.12
N GLY A 178 5.46 -9.54 19.44
CA GLY A 178 5.60 -10.86 18.81
C GLY A 178 4.71 -11.05 17.58
N VAL A 179 4.26 -9.95 16.95
CA VAL A 179 3.42 -9.98 15.75
C VAL A 179 4.22 -10.51 14.56
N ARG A 180 3.58 -11.30 13.70
CA ARG A 180 4.14 -11.82 12.45
C ARG A 180 3.19 -11.58 11.30
N PHE A 181 3.75 -11.45 10.08
CA PHE A 181 3.00 -11.23 8.86
C PHE A 181 3.40 -12.24 7.79
N ASP A 182 2.44 -12.64 6.98
CA ASP A 182 2.66 -13.48 5.81
C ASP A 182 3.29 -12.69 4.68
N VAL A 183 2.84 -11.42 4.55
CA VAL A 183 3.28 -10.52 3.50
C VAL A 183 3.59 -9.15 4.09
N ILE A 184 4.68 -8.55 3.61
CA ILE A 184 5.05 -7.17 3.91
C ILE A 184 5.21 -6.41 2.59
N PHE A 185 4.54 -5.28 2.46
CA PHE A 185 4.81 -4.27 1.45
C PHE A 185 5.66 -3.17 2.05
N LEU A 186 6.78 -2.85 1.41
CA LEU A 186 7.64 -1.73 1.78
C LEU A 186 7.62 -0.70 0.65
N ASP A 187 6.73 0.28 0.80
CA ASP A 187 6.43 1.31 -0.21
C ASP A 187 6.67 2.73 0.32
N ALA A 188 7.70 2.91 1.12
CA ALA A 188 8.17 4.21 1.59
C ALA A 188 8.79 5.03 0.44
N PHE A 189 8.92 6.34 0.59
CA PHE A 189 9.65 7.17 -0.37
C PHE A 189 11.09 6.67 -0.56
N SER A 190 11.73 7.09 -1.67
CA SER A 190 13.02 6.55 -2.08
C SER A 190 14.11 6.66 -1.00
N PRO A 191 15.16 5.81 -1.07
CA PRO A 191 16.28 5.88 -0.11
C PRO A 191 16.98 7.24 -0.02
N SER A 192 16.83 8.09 -1.04
CA SER A 192 17.34 9.47 -1.02
C SER A 192 16.46 10.43 -0.25
N VAL A 193 15.17 10.13 -0.11
CA VAL A 193 14.16 10.93 0.60
C VAL A 193 14.01 10.46 2.05
N GLU A 194 13.89 9.16 2.26
CA GLU A 194 13.68 8.55 3.57
C GLU A 194 14.78 7.51 3.89
N PRO A 195 16.04 7.90 4.01
CA PRO A 195 17.16 6.96 4.14
C PRO A 195 17.05 6.02 5.34
N ASP A 196 16.36 6.42 6.39
CA ASP A 196 16.20 5.65 7.62
C ASP A 196 15.36 4.39 7.44
N LEU A 197 14.29 4.46 6.62
CA LEU A 197 13.44 3.29 6.32
C LEU A 197 14.12 2.26 5.40
N TRP A 198 15.25 2.63 4.82
CA TRP A 198 16.09 1.75 4.01
C TRP A 198 17.38 1.36 4.71
N GLY A 199 17.54 1.75 5.98
CA GLY A 199 18.66 1.41 6.85
C GLY A 199 18.67 -0.07 7.25
N GLY A 200 19.88 -0.64 7.51
CA GLY A 200 20.01 -2.06 7.84
C GLY A 200 19.30 -2.45 9.14
N SER A 201 19.20 -1.56 10.11
CA SER A 201 18.47 -1.80 11.36
C SER A 201 16.98 -1.96 11.11
N PHE A 202 16.34 -0.99 10.41
CA PHE A 202 14.93 -1.02 10.10
C PHE A 202 14.56 -2.24 9.23
N LEU A 203 15.36 -2.50 8.18
CA LEU A 203 15.13 -3.66 7.31
C LEU A 203 15.30 -4.99 8.06
N GLY A 204 16.22 -5.06 9.04
CA GLY A 204 16.37 -6.23 9.91
C GLY A 204 15.17 -6.43 10.83
N ASP A 205 14.68 -5.35 11.44
CA ASP A 205 13.48 -5.39 12.28
C ASP A 205 12.26 -5.79 11.45
N LEU A 206 12.10 -5.22 10.26
CA LEU A 206 11.01 -5.54 9.34
C LEU A 206 11.06 -7.01 8.89
N ALA A 207 12.24 -7.51 8.51
CA ALA A 207 12.42 -8.93 8.15
C ALA A 207 12.06 -9.86 9.31
N SER A 208 12.32 -9.44 10.56
CA SER A 208 11.96 -10.22 11.75
C SER A 208 10.46 -10.32 12.00
N LEU A 209 9.63 -9.49 11.36
CA LEU A 209 8.18 -9.57 11.42
C LEU A 209 7.59 -10.55 10.38
N LEU A 210 8.38 -11.08 9.43
CA LEU A 210 7.89 -12.07 8.49
C LEU A 210 7.73 -13.45 9.14
N GLU A 211 6.69 -14.17 8.73
CA GLU A 211 6.62 -15.62 8.92
C GLU A 211 7.77 -16.31 8.16
N PRO A 212 8.19 -17.53 8.54
CA PRO A 212 9.31 -18.23 7.89
C PRO A 212 9.15 -18.38 6.36
N THR A 213 7.92 -18.48 5.86
CA THR A 213 7.59 -18.56 4.42
C THR A 213 7.06 -17.23 3.88
N GLY A 214 7.10 -16.18 4.69
CA GLY A 214 6.55 -14.87 4.33
C GLY A 214 7.34 -14.17 3.22
N MET A 215 6.68 -13.26 2.54
CA MET A 215 7.22 -12.52 1.41
C MET A 215 7.24 -11.01 1.68
N LEU A 216 8.33 -10.35 1.30
CA LEU A 216 8.42 -8.89 1.29
C LEU A 216 8.54 -8.40 -0.15
N SER A 217 7.69 -7.45 -0.53
CA SER A 217 7.79 -6.76 -1.82
C SER A 217 8.15 -5.28 -1.63
N THR A 218 8.95 -4.76 -2.57
CA THR A 218 9.31 -3.35 -2.66
C THR A 218 9.66 -2.97 -4.10
N TYR A 219 9.53 -1.70 -4.43
CA TYR A 219 9.82 -1.19 -5.78
C TYR A 219 11.32 -0.95 -6.04
N THR A 220 12.12 -0.82 -4.98
CA THR A 220 13.51 -0.39 -5.13
C THR A 220 14.42 -1.46 -5.75
N VAL A 221 15.22 -1.05 -6.71
CA VAL A 221 16.26 -1.88 -7.34
C VAL A 221 17.66 -1.59 -6.78
N SER A 222 17.77 -0.76 -5.74
CA SER A 222 19.03 -0.37 -5.11
C SER A 222 19.83 -1.59 -4.66
N LEU A 223 21.06 -1.71 -5.15
CA LEU A 223 21.97 -2.79 -4.74
C LEU A 223 22.28 -2.75 -3.24
N THR A 224 22.38 -1.56 -2.67
CA THR A 224 22.61 -1.37 -1.24
C THR A 224 21.42 -1.89 -0.41
N VAL A 225 20.19 -1.61 -0.81
CA VAL A 225 19.00 -2.12 -0.14
C VAL A 225 18.93 -3.63 -0.28
N ARG A 226 19.15 -4.18 -1.47
CA ARG A 226 19.16 -5.64 -1.71
C ARG A 226 20.19 -6.35 -0.84
N GLU A 227 21.37 -5.77 -0.66
CA GLU A 227 22.41 -6.32 0.21
C GLU A 227 22.00 -6.27 1.69
N ARG A 228 21.35 -5.19 2.14
CA ARG A 228 20.82 -5.08 3.51
C ARG A 228 19.74 -6.12 3.79
N LEU A 229 18.82 -6.35 2.84
CA LEU A 229 17.79 -7.39 2.94
C LEU A 229 18.42 -8.80 3.03
N ARG A 230 19.48 -9.10 2.24
CA ARG A 230 20.21 -10.38 2.37
C ARG A 230 20.87 -10.52 3.74
N ARG A 231 21.47 -9.47 4.25
CA ARG A 231 22.06 -9.48 5.61
C ARG A 231 21.01 -9.66 6.71
N ALA A 232 19.78 -9.22 6.46
CA ALA A 232 18.64 -9.48 7.32
C ALA A 232 18.09 -10.91 7.21
N GLY A 233 18.71 -11.78 6.39
CA GLY A 233 18.35 -13.20 6.25
C GLY A 233 17.36 -13.50 5.13
N LEU A 234 16.97 -12.50 4.31
CA LEU A 234 16.01 -12.71 3.22
C LEU A 234 16.69 -13.18 1.93
N GLN A 235 16.01 -14.07 1.20
CA GLN A 235 16.35 -14.38 -0.18
C GLN A 235 15.80 -13.28 -1.09
N VAL A 236 16.70 -12.64 -1.87
CA VAL A 236 16.33 -11.47 -2.67
C VAL A 236 16.31 -11.81 -4.15
N GLY A 237 15.13 -11.78 -4.74
CA GLY A 237 14.86 -11.92 -6.16
C GLY A 237 14.61 -10.59 -6.88
N THR A 238 14.12 -10.70 -8.13
CA THR A 238 13.59 -9.56 -8.92
C THR A 238 12.10 -9.78 -9.12
N GLY A 239 11.29 -8.79 -8.76
CA GLY A 239 9.87 -8.74 -9.06
C GLY A 239 9.59 -8.29 -10.51
N PRO A 240 8.30 -8.20 -10.88
CA PRO A 240 7.88 -7.70 -12.18
C PRO A 240 8.31 -6.24 -12.38
N ARG A 241 8.52 -5.87 -13.65
CA ARG A 241 8.70 -4.46 -14.05
C ARG A 241 7.33 -3.87 -14.35
N VAL A 242 7.00 -2.80 -13.68
CA VAL A 242 5.76 -2.03 -13.85
C VAL A 242 6.11 -0.65 -14.36
#